data_cc08899840d9e0a5f08a307dda65bbee
#
_entry.id   cc08899840d9e0a5f08a307dda65bbee
#
_cell.length_a   1.000
_cell.length_b   1.000
_cell.length_c   1.000
_cell.angle_alpha   90.00
_cell.angle_beta   90.00
_cell.angle_gamma   90.00
#
_symmetry.space_group_name_H-M   'P 1'
#
loop_
_entity.id
_entity.type
_entity.pdbx_description
1 polymer ?
#
loop_
_entity_poly.entity_id
_entity_poly.type
_entity_poly.pdbx_seq_one_letter_code
_entity_poly.pdbx_strand_id
1 'polypeptide(L)'
;AVDIYLKKPEEERKPVMFVLDSLGMLSTEKEITDALNDKQVRDMTKSQLIKGAFRMLTLKLGQANIPMIVTNHTYDVIGSYVPTKEMGGGSGLKYAASTIIYLSKKKEKDGTAVVGNIIKAKTAKSRLSKENKDVEIRLFYDDRGLDRYYGLLELGEIGGLWKNVAGRYDL
;
A
#
# COMPACT_ATOMS: atom_id res chain seq x y z
N ALA A 1 10.82 -20.60 -3.02
CA ALA A 1 11.79 -19.60 -2.53
C ALA A 1 11.90 -19.63 -1.01
N VAL A 2 10.81 -19.38 -0.24
CA VAL A 2 10.87 -19.31 1.24
C VAL A 2 11.34 -20.62 1.87
N ASP A 3 10.85 -21.77 1.41
CA ASP A 3 11.26 -23.07 1.93
C ASP A 3 12.77 -23.36 1.68
N ILE A 4 13.31 -22.89 0.56
CA ILE A 4 14.74 -22.98 0.25
C ILE A 4 15.54 -22.07 1.18
N TYR A 5 15.05 -20.87 1.45
CA TYR A 5 15.66 -19.92 2.37
C TYR A 5 15.71 -20.48 3.80
N LEU A 6 14.61 -21.09 4.27
CA LEU A 6 14.53 -21.70 5.61
C LEU A 6 15.44 -22.91 5.80
N LYS A 7 15.84 -23.61 4.71
CA LYS A 7 16.79 -24.74 4.77
C LYS A 7 18.24 -24.31 4.97
N LYS A 8 18.56 -23.03 4.74
CA LYS A 8 19.90 -22.51 4.99
C LYS A 8 20.14 -22.35 6.50
N PRO A 9 21.37 -22.56 6.98
CA PRO A 9 21.77 -22.15 8.33
C PRO A 9 21.44 -20.68 8.60
N GLU A 10 21.09 -20.31 9.81
CA GLU A 10 20.63 -18.95 10.14
C GLU A 10 21.69 -17.90 9.84
N GLU A 11 22.95 -18.21 10.11
CA GLU A 11 24.13 -17.37 9.84
C GLU A 11 24.39 -17.10 8.35
N GLU A 12 23.87 -17.96 7.47
CA GLU A 12 23.98 -17.81 6.01
C GLU A 12 22.75 -17.09 5.38
N ARG A 13 21.73 -16.77 6.18
CA ARG A 13 20.51 -16.14 5.68
C ARG A 13 20.70 -14.64 5.52
N LYS A 14 20.84 -14.18 4.27
CA LYS A 14 20.88 -12.76 3.96
C LYS A 14 19.49 -12.13 4.12
N PRO A 15 19.38 -10.86 4.56
CA PRO A 15 18.10 -10.17 4.59
C PRO A 15 17.42 -10.16 3.22
N VAL A 16 16.14 -10.52 3.19
CA VAL A 16 15.32 -10.59 1.97
C VAL A 16 14.00 -9.90 2.24
N MET A 17 13.46 -9.19 1.26
CA MET A 17 12.11 -8.64 1.23
C MET A 17 11.43 -9.03 -0.08
N PHE A 18 10.16 -9.40 -0.03
CA PHE A 18 9.36 -9.58 -1.23
C PHE A 18 8.56 -8.33 -1.55
N VAL A 19 8.52 -7.98 -2.83
CA VAL A 19 7.66 -6.91 -3.36
C VAL A 19 6.80 -7.49 -4.47
N LEU A 20 5.49 -7.36 -4.35
CA LEU A 20 4.52 -7.71 -5.39
C LEU A 20 3.83 -6.46 -5.91
N ASP A 21 4.17 -6.06 -7.12
CA ASP A 21 3.57 -4.93 -7.82
C ASP A 21 2.97 -5.40 -9.16
N SER A 22 1.67 -5.47 -9.27
CA SER A 22 0.64 -5.35 -8.28
C SER A 22 -0.20 -6.63 -8.22
N LEU A 23 -0.90 -6.87 -7.10
CA LEU A 23 -1.76 -8.04 -6.94
C LEU A 23 -2.86 -8.11 -8.01
N GLY A 24 -3.42 -6.97 -8.42
CA GLY A 24 -4.47 -6.90 -9.44
C GLY A 24 -4.04 -7.44 -10.80
N MET A 25 -2.74 -7.46 -11.10
CA MET A 25 -2.18 -7.94 -12.37
C MET A 25 -1.93 -9.46 -12.40
N LEU A 26 -2.06 -10.15 -11.28
CA LEU A 26 -1.96 -11.59 -11.27
C LEU A 26 -3.17 -12.23 -11.96
N SER A 27 -2.91 -13.16 -12.86
CA SER A 27 -3.94 -13.97 -13.52
C SER A 27 -3.95 -15.40 -12.97
N THR A 28 -5.11 -16.01 -12.91
CA THR A 28 -5.23 -17.44 -12.64
C THR A 28 -4.95 -18.23 -13.91
N GLU A 29 -4.56 -19.49 -13.78
CA GLU A 29 -4.41 -20.40 -14.92
C GLU A 29 -5.69 -20.49 -15.75
N LYS A 30 -6.84 -20.46 -15.09
CA LYS A 30 -8.13 -20.43 -15.75
C LYS A 30 -8.34 -19.15 -16.57
N GLU A 31 -8.04 -17.96 -16.02
CA GLU A 31 -8.13 -16.72 -16.78
C GLU A 31 -7.24 -16.75 -18.03
N ILE A 32 -6.01 -17.30 -17.91
CA ILE A 32 -5.10 -17.44 -19.04
C ILE A 32 -5.66 -18.41 -20.08
N THR A 33 -6.14 -19.58 -19.65
CA THR A 33 -6.70 -20.60 -20.55
C THR A 33 -7.96 -20.10 -21.25
N ASP A 34 -8.86 -19.41 -20.53
CA ASP A 34 -10.08 -18.85 -21.10
C ASP A 34 -9.75 -17.75 -22.12
N ALA A 35 -8.77 -16.90 -21.85
CA ALA A 35 -8.30 -15.87 -22.77
C ALA A 35 -7.73 -16.47 -24.07
N LEU A 36 -6.95 -17.55 -23.98
CA LEU A 36 -6.41 -18.26 -25.15
C LEU A 36 -7.49 -18.93 -26.01
N ASN A 37 -8.66 -19.23 -25.44
CA ASN A 37 -9.82 -19.81 -26.11
C ASN A 37 -10.90 -18.78 -26.48
N ASP A 38 -10.58 -17.48 -26.53
CA ASP A 38 -11.49 -16.37 -26.79
C ASP A 38 -12.73 -16.33 -25.88
N LYS A 39 -12.65 -16.91 -24.69
CA LYS A 39 -13.72 -16.90 -23.71
C LYS A 39 -13.53 -15.73 -22.74
N GLN A 40 -14.40 -14.74 -22.81
CA GLN A 40 -14.44 -13.61 -21.87
C GLN A 40 -15.24 -13.96 -20.60
N VAL A 41 -14.80 -14.96 -19.84
CA VAL A 41 -15.46 -15.37 -18.60
C VAL A 41 -14.65 -14.89 -17.40
N ARG A 42 -15.27 -14.12 -16.51
CA ARG A 42 -14.65 -13.71 -15.27
C ARG A 42 -14.44 -14.91 -14.33
N ASP A 43 -13.22 -15.14 -13.90
CA ASP A 43 -12.95 -16.19 -12.92
C ASP A 43 -13.43 -15.79 -11.52
N MET A 44 -14.58 -16.34 -11.12
CA MET A 44 -15.17 -16.10 -9.80
C MET A 44 -14.39 -16.77 -8.66
N THR A 45 -13.47 -17.70 -8.97
CA THR A 45 -12.66 -18.41 -7.97
C THR A 45 -11.37 -17.67 -7.61
N LYS A 46 -10.96 -16.69 -8.40
CA LYS A 46 -9.71 -15.91 -8.21
C LYS A 46 -9.55 -15.38 -6.77
N SER A 47 -10.60 -14.79 -6.21
CA SER A 47 -10.56 -14.25 -4.84
C SER A 47 -10.35 -15.34 -3.79
N GLN A 48 -10.87 -16.55 -4.00
CA GLN A 48 -10.67 -17.68 -3.09
C GLN A 48 -9.25 -18.23 -3.20
N LEU A 49 -8.71 -18.33 -4.42
CA LEU A 49 -7.32 -18.74 -4.66
C LEU A 49 -6.33 -17.77 -4.02
N ILE A 50 -6.52 -16.46 -4.21
CA ILE A 50 -5.72 -15.41 -3.57
C ILE A 50 -5.80 -15.54 -2.04
N LYS A 51 -6.99 -15.69 -1.46
CA LYS A 51 -7.17 -15.88 -0.03
C LYS A 51 -6.41 -17.10 0.51
N GLY A 52 -6.49 -18.24 -0.19
CA GLY A 52 -5.78 -19.46 0.15
C GLY A 52 -4.26 -19.28 0.09
N ALA A 53 -3.77 -18.70 -0.99
CA ALA A 53 -2.35 -18.42 -1.20
C ALA A 53 -1.77 -17.51 -0.11
N PHE A 54 -2.43 -16.39 0.20
CA PHE A 54 -1.95 -15.48 1.24
C PHE A 54 -1.99 -16.08 2.64
N ARG A 55 -2.98 -16.94 2.95
CA ARG A 55 -3.01 -17.66 4.22
C ARG A 55 -1.77 -18.53 4.43
N MET A 56 -1.36 -19.28 3.39
CA MET A 56 -0.17 -20.12 3.47
C MET A 56 1.12 -19.30 3.44
N LEU A 57 1.17 -18.28 2.56
CA LEU A 57 2.34 -17.43 2.39
C LEU A 57 2.66 -16.64 3.66
N THR A 58 1.66 -16.06 4.31
CA THR A 58 1.82 -15.29 5.55
C THR A 58 2.47 -16.12 6.66
N LEU A 59 2.05 -17.39 6.80
CA LEU A 59 2.64 -18.29 7.78
C LEU A 59 4.12 -18.52 7.50
N LYS A 60 4.46 -18.86 6.25
CA LYS A 60 5.86 -19.13 5.85
C LYS A 60 6.74 -17.88 5.94
N LEU A 61 6.23 -16.72 5.53
CA LEU A 61 6.96 -15.46 5.66
C LEU A 61 7.22 -15.10 7.12
N GLY A 62 6.22 -15.32 8.00
CA GLY A 62 6.37 -15.11 9.43
C GLY A 62 7.45 -16.03 10.05
N GLN A 63 7.46 -17.31 9.68
CA GLN A 63 8.49 -18.27 10.13
C GLN A 63 9.91 -17.89 9.66
N ALA A 64 10.00 -17.30 8.46
CA ALA A 64 11.28 -16.88 7.88
C ALA A 64 11.69 -15.46 8.27
N ASN A 65 10.84 -14.71 8.99
CA ASN A 65 11.00 -13.28 9.28
C ASN A 65 11.26 -12.44 8.02
N ILE A 66 10.55 -12.75 6.93
CA ILE A 66 10.69 -12.07 5.65
C ILE A 66 9.52 -11.07 5.50
N PRO A 67 9.79 -9.76 5.41
CA PRO A 67 8.76 -8.77 5.12
C PRO A 67 8.29 -8.87 3.67
N MET A 68 7.00 -8.54 3.45
CA MET A 68 6.41 -8.49 2.11
C MET A 68 5.60 -7.21 1.93
N ILE A 69 5.86 -6.51 0.83
CA ILE A 69 5.08 -5.36 0.36
C ILE A 69 4.23 -5.80 -0.82
N VAL A 70 2.95 -5.45 -0.79
CA VAL A 70 2.01 -5.73 -1.89
C VAL A 70 1.34 -4.44 -2.28
N THR A 71 1.47 -4.03 -3.54
CA THR A 71 0.65 -2.96 -4.09
C THR A 71 -0.65 -3.53 -4.65
N ASN A 72 -1.73 -2.75 -4.59
CA ASN A 72 -3.03 -3.17 -5.07
C ASN A 72 -3.86 -1.97 -5.51
N HIS A 73 -4.89 -2.21 -6.32
CA HIS A 73 -5.85 -1.20 -6.75
C HIS A 73 -7.09 -1.21 -5.87
N THR A 74 -7.69 -0.04 -5.73
CA THR A 74 -9.01 0.11 -5.11
C THR A 74 -10.06 0.38 -6.18
N TYR A 75 -11.25 -0.15 -5.97
CA TYR A 75 -12.42 0.02 -6.84
C TYR A 75 -13.54 0.65 -6.05
N ASP A 76 -14.32 1.53 -6.70
CA ASP A 76 -15.51 2.10 -6.08
C ASP A 76 -16.60 1.04 -6.00
N VAL A 77 -17.26 0.96 -4.85
CA VAL A 77 -18.36 0.02 -4.63
C VAL A 77 -19.62 0.61 -5.26
N ILE A 78 -20.07 -0.03 -6.35
CA ILE A 78 -21.29 0.38 -7.07
C ILE A 78 -22.52 0.10 -6.19
N GLY A 79 -23.39 1.09 -6.06
CA GLY A 79 -24.64 0.96 -5.28
C GLY A 79 -24.47 1.24 -3.77
N SER A 80 -23.31 1.63 -3.31
CA SER A 80 -23.15 2.11 -1.93
C SER A 80 -23.67 3.55 -1.80
N TYR A 81 -24.50 3.79 -0.79
CA TYR A 81 -25.04 5.13 -0.49
C TYR A 81 -23.94 6.11 -0.08
N VAL A 82 -22.86 5.61 0.52
CA VAL A 82 -21.66 6.36 0.85
C VAL A 82 -20.54 5.90 -0.08
N PRO A 83 -19.79 6.80 -0.74
CA PRO A 83 -18.66 6.44 -1.57
C PRO A 83 -17.65 5.61 -0.79
N THR A 84 -17.59 4.32 -1.08
CA THR A 84 -16.72 3.36 -0.39
C THR A 84 -15.80 2.72 -1.41
N LYS A 85 -14.51 2.62 -1.05
CA LYS A 85 -13.52 1.94 -1.88
C LYS A 85 -13.19 0.57 -1.30
N GLU A 86 -13.16 -0.43 -2.16
CA GLU A 86 -12.68 -1.76 -1.81
C GLU A 86 -11.40 -2.12 -2.57
N MET A 87 -10.55 -2.91 -1.91
CA MET A 87 -9.35 -3.43 -2.55
C MET A 87 -9.67 -4.70 -3.34
N GLY A 88 -9.03 -4.89 -4.48
CA GLY A 88 -9.07 -6.14 -5.22
C GLY A 88 -8.52 -7.32 -4.40
N GLY A 89 -8.89 -8.55 -4.80
CA GLY A 89 -8.41 -9.78 -4.14
C GLY A 89 -9.21 -10.23 -2.91
N GLY A 90 -10.30 -9.53 -2.58
CA GLY A 90 -11.26 -9.94 -1.55
C GLY A 90 -10.75 -9.73 -0.11
N SER A 91 -11.56 -10.19 0.86
CA SER A 91 -11.32 -9.99 2.30
C SER A 91 -10.07 -10.70 2.84
N GLY A 92 -9.60 -11.75 2.14
CA GLY A 92 -8.45 -12.55 2.59
C GLY A 92 -7.17 -11.72 2.77
N LEU A 93 -6.92 -10.79 1.87
CA LEU A 93 -5.76 -9.89 1.96
C LEU A 93 -5.86 -8.94 3.16
N LYS A 94 -7.06 -8.42 3.46
CA LYS A 94 -7.29 -7.59 4.65
C LYS A 94 -6.92 -8.30 5.95
N TYR A 95 -7.20 -9.60 6.04
CA TYR A 95 -6.85 -10.40 7.23
C TYR A 95 -5.36 -10.72 7.27
N ALA A 96 -4.74 -11.05 6.14
CA ALA A 96 -3.34 -11.42 6.06
C ALA A 96 -2.41 -10.24 6.38
N ALA A 97 -2.69 -9.06 5.85
CA ALA A 97 -1.83 -7.88 6.00
C ALA A 97 -1.71 -7.41 7.45
N SER A 98 -0.50 -7.08 7.87
CA SER A 98 -0.23 -6.45 9.17
C SER A 98 -0.57 -4.96 9.15
N THR A 99 -0.31 -4.29 8.03
CA THR A 99 -0.61 -2.88 7.81
C THR A 99 -1.24 -2.69 6.44
N ILE A 100 -2.28 -1.86 6.36
CA ILE A 100 -2.93 -1.45 5.12
C ILE A 100 -2.96 0.06 5.07
N ILE A 101 -2.41 0.62 4.00
CA ILE A 101 -2.34 2.05 3.76
C ILE A 101 -3.06 2.35 2.46
N TYR A 102 -4.09 3.19 2.51
CA TYR A 102 -4.72 3.75 1.33
C TYR A 102 -4.01 5.02 0.90
N LEU A 103 -3.64 5.08 -0.37
CA LEU A 103 -3.01 6.23 -0.98
C LEU A 103 -4.01 6.97 -1.86
N SER A 104 -4.11 8.26 -1.67
CA SER A 104 -4.80 9.16 -2.59
C SER A 104 -3.87 10.31 -2.96
N LYS A 105 -4.10 10.94 -4.11
CA LYS A 105 -3.25 12.03 -4.58
C LYS A 105 -4.06 13.22 -5.05
N LYS A 106 -3.54 14.42 -4.82
CA LYS A 106 -3.97 15.65 -5.48
C LYS A 106 -2.77 16.30 -6.17
N LYS A 107 -3.05 17.02 -7.25
CA LYS A 107 -2.01 17.73 -8.00
C LYS A 107 -1.47 18.89 -7.17
N GLU A 108 -0.14 19.00 -7.09
CA GLU A 108 0.54 20.21 -6.61
C GLU A 108 0.74 21.15 -7.77
N LYS A 109 0.38 22.41 -7.58
CA LYS A 109 0.43 23.43 -8.63
C LYS A 109 1.28 24.62 -8.19
N ASP A 110 2.04 25.15 -9.14
CA ASP A 110 2.68 26.47 -9.07
C ASP A 110 2.05 27.35 -10.15
N GLY A 111 1.20 28.27 -9.74
CA GLY A 111 0.32 29.00 -10.65
C GLY A 111 -0.61 28.04 -11.43
N THR A 112 -0.45 27.99 -12.77
CA THR A 112 -1.20 27.08 -13.65
C THR A 112 -0.49 25.75 -13.91
N ALA A 113 0.82 25.68 -13.65
CA ALA A 113 1.64 24.50 -13.92
C ALA A 113 1.46 23.43 -12.83
N VAL A 114 1.39 22.17 -13.25
CA VAL A 114 1.40 21.03 -12.32
C VAL A 114 2.84 20.63 -12.08
N VAL A 115 3.34 20.87 -10.87
CA VAL A 115 4.75 20.65 -10.50
C VAL A 115 4.99 19.37 -9.70
N GLY A 116 3.92 18.73 -9.26
CA GLY A 116 4.05 17.53 -8.44
C GLY A 116 2.71 16.96 -7.99
N ASN A 117 2.78 16.11 -6.97
CA ASN A 117 1.62 15.57 -6.26
C ASN A 117 1.80 15.71 -4.75
N ILE A 118 0.70 15.94 -4.04
CA ILE A 118 0.57 15.68 -2.62
C ILE A 118 -0.13 14.33 -2.49
N ILE A 119 0.53 13.37 -1.88
CA ILE A 119 0.04 12.01 -1.65
C ILE A 119 -0.41 11.93 -0.21
N LYS A 120 -1.71 11.68 0.00
CA LYS A 120 -2.25 11.41 1.33
C LYS A 120 -2.25 9.91 1.57
N ALA A 121 -1.50 9.48 2.58
CA ALA A 121 -1.39 8.10 3.04
C ALA A 121 -2.23 7.93 4.31
N LYS A 122 -3.29 7.12 4.24
CA LYS A 122 -4.19 6.85 5.38
C LYS A 122 -4.06 5.41 5.83
N THR A 123 -3.73 5.20 7.11
CA THR A 123 -3.69 3.87 7.72
C THR A 123 -5.09 3.35 7.95
N ALA A 124 -5.50 2.33 7.19
CA ALA A 124 -6.82 1.69 7.33
C ALA A 124 -6.79 0.49 8.28
N LYS A 125 -5.62 -0.13 8.42
CA LYS A 125 -5.36 -1.22 9.36
C LYS A 125 -3.91 -1.14 9.83
N SER A 126 -3.69 -1.38 11.10
CA SER A 126 -2.35 -1.60 11.64
C SER A 126 -2.39 -2.50 12.85
N ARG A 127 -1.46 -3.47 12.92
CA ARG A 127 -1.20 -4.27 14.12
C ARG A 127 -0.13 -3.64 15.02
N LEU A 128 0.57 -2.62 14.52
CA LEU A 128 1.74 -2.02 15.17
C LEU A 128 1.48 -0.60 15.70
N SER A 129 0.46 0.08 15.18
CA SER A 129 0.15 1.47 15.55
C SER A 129 -1.35 1.73 15.50
N LYS A 130 -1.76 2.95 15.91
CA LYS A 130 -3.17 3.38 15.80
C LYS A 130 -3.59 3.46 14.34
N GLU A 131 -4.79 2.94 14.06
CA GLU A 131 -5.47 3.06 12.77
C GLU A 131 -6.03 4.48 12.55
N ASN A 132 -6.47 4.76 11.33
CA ASN A 132 -7.06 6.04 10.91
C ASN A 132 -6.16 7.26 11.08
N LYS A 133 -4.85 7.06 11.13
CA LYS A 133 -3.89 8.16 10.96
C LYS A 133 -3.65 8.42 9.50
N ASP A 134 -3.49 9.68 9.14
CA ASP A 134 -3.10 10.09 7.82
C ASP A 134 -1.86 11.00 7.88
N VAL A 135 -1.07 10.90 6.81
CA VAL A 135 0.15 11.68 6.59
C VAL A 135 0.13 12.14 5.14
N GLU A 136 0.49 13.38 4.89
CA GLU A 136 0.70 13.90 3.56
C GLU A 136 2.18 13.87 3.20
N ILE A 137 2.47 13.51 1.95
CA ILE A 137 3.81 13.42 1.38
C ILE A 137 3.82 14.21 0.10
N ARG A 138 4.74 15.16 -0.06
CA ARG A 138 4.88 15.95 -1.28
C ARG A 138 5.96 15.36 -2.18
N LEU A 139 5.60 15.13 -3.44
CA LEU A 139 6.49 14.62 -4.48
C LEU A 139 6.50 15.58 -5.66
N PHE A 140 7.66 16.16 -5.96
CA PHE A 140 7.88 16.98 -7.14
C PHE A 140 8.28 16.12 -8.34
N TYR A 141 7.97 16.60 -9.55
CA TYR A 141 8.30 15.90 -10.80
C TYR A 141 9.71 16.20 -11.33
N ASP A 142 10.38 17.17 -10.73
CA ASP A 142 11.75 17.56 -11.04
C ASP A 142 12.77 16.91 -10.09
N ASP A 143 14.03 17.34 -10.17
CA ASP A 143 15.16 16.80 -9.38
C ASP A 143 14.98 16.92 -7.86
N ARG A 144 14.03 17.72 -7.39
CA ARG A 144 13.69 17.81 -5.96
C ARG A 144 13.09 16.51 -5.44
N GLY A 145 12.33 15.77 -6.29
CA GLY A 145 11.74 14.49 -5.95
C GLY A 145 10.88 14.54 -4.69
N LEU A 146 11.17 13.65 -3.73
CA LEU A 146 10.46 13.58 -2.45
C LEU A 146 10.86 14.73 -1.54
N ASP A 147 9.89 15.56 -1.14
CA ASP A 147 10.11 16.61 -0.13
C ASP A 147 10.22 16.01 1.28
N ARG A 148 11.45 15.97 1.78
CA ARG A 148 11.76 15.38 3.09
C ARG A 148 11.26 16.20 4.26
N TYR A 149 10.94 17.47 4.05
CA TYR A 149 10.60 18.43 5.09
C TYR A 149 9.13 18.81 5.10
N TYR A 150 8.35 18.27 4.16
CA TYR A 150 6.92 18.53 4.09
C TYR A 150 6.22 18.06 5.37
N GLY A 151 5.46 18.96 5.98
CA GLY A 151 4.74 18.71 7.23
C GLY A 151 5.57 18.93 8.52
N LEU A 152 6.88 19.26 8.42
CA LEU A 152 7.69 19.52 9.62
C LEU A 152 7.25 20.78 10.37
N LEU A 153 6.71 21.79 9.69
CA LEU A 153 6.21 23.00 10.35
C LEU A 153 5.02 22.67 11.25
N GLU A 154 4.06 21.93 10.75
CA GLU A 154 2.88 21.49 11.51
C GLU A 154 3.27 20.55 12.64
N LEU A 155 4.22 19.67 12.38
CA LEU A 155 4.72 18.74 13.40
C LEU A 155 5.44 19.45 14.54
N GLY A 156 6.24 20.48 14.22
CA GLY A 156 6.92 21.28 15.23
C GLY A 156 5.96 22.12 16.07
N GLU A 157 4.88 22.63 15.47
CA GLU A 157 3.81 23.31 16.20
C GLU A 157 3.09 22.35 17.15
N ILE A 158 2.72 21.15 16.69
CA ILE A 158 2.14 20.09 17.52
C ILE A 158 3.09 19.67 18.65
N GLY A 159 4.38 19.61 18.36
CA GLY A 159 5.44 19.30 19.33
C GLY A 159 5.78 20.44 20.29
N GLY A 160 5.21 21.63 20.12
CA GLY A 160 5.45 22.79 20.96
C GLY A 160 6.84 23.44 20.78
N LEU A 161 7.50 23.16 19.64
CA LEU A 161 8.78 23.79 19.30
C LEU A 161 8.63 25.24 18.85
N TRP A 162 7.50 25.59 18.25
CA TRP A 162 7.11 26.95 17.85
C TRP A 162 5.60 27.10 17.85
N LYS A 163 5.16 28.35 17.74
CA LYS A 163 3.74 28.70 17.63
C LYS A 163 3.50 29.45 16.33
N ASN A 164 2.38 29.16 15.67
CA ASN A 164 1.94 29.93 14.53
C ASN A 164 1.12 31.13 15.02
N VAL A 165 1.63 32.34 14.80
CA VAL A 165 0.95 33.59 15.13
C VAL A 165 0.74 34.37 13.85
N ALA A 166 -0.52 34.43 13.37
CA ALA A 166 -0.91 35.15 12.14
C ALA A 166 -0.04 34.80 10.91
N GLY A 167 0.30 33.51 10.73
CA GLY A 167 1.11 33.03 9.60
C GLY A 167 2.64 33.16 9.78
N ARG A 168 3.09 33.58 10.97
CA ARG A 168 4.52 33.57 11.34
C ARG A 168 4.76 32.52 12.41
N TYR A 169 5.95 31.91 12.38
CA TYR A 169 6.35 30.93 13.38
C TYR A 169 7.32 31.57 14.36
N ASP A 170 6.93 31.61 15.64
CA ASP A 170 7.76 32.08 16.75
C ASP A 170 8.27 30.89 17.54
N LEU A 171 9.59 30.92 17.90
CA LEU A 171 10.29 29.89 18.70
C LEU A 171 9.97 30.00 20.18
#